data_46800f91b6bbe4f8857bba8d956c710b
#
_entry.id   46800f91b6bbe4f8857bba8d956c710b
#
_cell.length_a   1.000
_cell.length_b   1.000
_cell.length_c   1.000
_cell.angle_alpha   90.00
_cell.angle_beta   90.00
_cell.angle_gamma   90.00
#
_symmetry.space_group_name_H-M   'P 1'
#
loop_
_entity.id
_entity.type
_entity.pdbx_description
1 polymer ?
#
loop_
_entity_poly.entity_id
_entity_poly.type
_entity_poly.pdbx_seq_one_letter_code
_entity_poly.pdbx_strand_id
1 'polypeptide(L)'
;MLLGVREAFHRYAAVVGKISKELIRQIDQYEDLEKLIDYVTNNLPVSYELKQQVLEAEDINDRYQVIVSLLLSQVEVISIKNELQKKVKVRVDKHQKEYVLREQLGVIREELGENADSEADEYEKKLSELDAPDYVKEKTKKEIKRFRNMSSSSSESTVERGYIETVLELPWNRMS
;
A
#
# COMPACT_ATOMS: atom_id res chain seq x y z
N MET A 1 -3.57 36.30 -21.39
CA MET A 1 -4.57 35.73 -20.49
C MET A 1 -5.29 34.53 -21.10
N LEU A 2 -5.98 34.64 -22.25
CA LEU A 2 -6.64 33.48 -22.91
C LEU A 2 -5.73 32.25 -23.01
N LEU A 3 -4.50 32.44 -23.51
CA LEU A 3 -3.52 31.37 -23.62
C LEU A 3 -3.18 30.74 -22.26
N GLY A 4 -3.05 31.58 -21.21
CA GLY A 4 -2.73 31.10 -19.86
C GLY A 4 -3.84 30.21 -19.25
N VAL A 5 -5.11 30.57 -19.45
CA VAL A 5 -6.24 29.72 -19.00
C VAL A 5 -6.26 28.39 -19.76
N ARG A 6 -6.06 28.42 -21.09
CA ARG A 6 -6.00 27.20 -21.91
C ARG A 6 -4.84 26.28 -21.49
N GLU A 7 -3.64 26.82 -21.30
CA GLU A 7 -2.49 26.06 -20.85
C GLU A 7 -2.71 25.43 -19.47
N ALA A 8 -3.23 26.20 -18.50
CA ALA A 8 -3.57 25.69 -17.19
C ALA A 8 -4.61 24.56 -17.26
N PHE A 9 -5.64 24.75 -18.11
CA PHE A 9 -6.66 23.71 -18.32
C PHE A 9 -6.09 22.46 -19.00
N HIS A 10 -5.23 22.60 -19.99
CA HIS A 10 -4.58 21.45 -20.65
C HIS A 10 -3.73 20.64 -19.65
N ARG A 11 -2.99 21.32 -18.75
CA ARG A 11 -2.25 20.64 -17.68
C ARG A 11 -3.19 19.88 -16.75
N TYR A 12 -4.29 20.50 -16.37
CA TYR A 12 -5.32 19.86 -15.55
C TYR A 12 -5.92 18.64 -16.27
N ALA A 13 -6.29 18.79 -17.55
CA ALA A 13 -6.83 17.71 -18.37
C ALA A 13 -5.89 16.51 -18.49
N ALA A 14 -4.58 16.76 -18.64
CA ALA A 14 -3.56 15.73 -18.72
C ALA A 14 -3.45 14.88 -17.44
N VAL A 15 -3.61 15.51 -16.26
CA VAL A 15 -3.50 14.82 -14.98
C VAL A 15 -4.78 14.06 -14.62
N VAL A 16 -5.96 14.61 -14.95
CA VAL A 16 -7.26 13.97 -14.72
C VAL A 16 -7.47 12.77 -15.65
N GLY A 17 -7.02 12.85 -16.91
CA GLY A 17 -7.04 11.76 -17.88
C GLY A 17 -8.42 11.31 -18.37
N LYS A 18 -9.52 11.83 -17.81
CA LYS A 18 -10.90 11.45 -18.15
C LYS A 18 -11.73 12.62 -18.69
N ILE A 19 -11.09 13.62 -19.27
CA ILE A 19 -11.76 14.77 -19.86
C ILE A 19 -12.06 14.47 -21.33
N SER A 20 -13.29 14.80 -21.77
CA SER A 20 -13.70 14.56 -23.16
C SER A 20 -12.88 15.43 -24.12
N LYS A 21 -12.53 14.87 -25.26
CA LYS A 21 -11.84 15.62 -26.34
C LYS A 21 -12.68 16.79 -26.84
N GLU A 22 -14.00 16.66 -26.78
CA GLU A 22 -14.94 17.70 -27.19
C GLU A 22 -14.85 18.93 -26.26
N LEU A 23 -14.78 18.71 -24.93
CA LEU A 23 -14.61 19.78 -23.95
C LEU A 23 -13.29 20.54 -24.18
N ILE A 24 -12.20 19.82 -24.42
CA ILE A 24 -10.89 20.43 -24.72
C ILE A 24 -10.98 21.29 -25.98
N ARG A 25 -11.59 20.74 -27.06
CA ARG A 25 -11.76 21.47 -28.31
C ARG A 25 -12.58 22.75 -28.15
N GLN A 26 -13.67 22.68 -27.39
CA GLN A 26 -14.50 23.86 -27.14
C GLN A 26 -13.72 24.95 -26.37
N ILE A 27 -12.94 24.59 -25.35
CA ILE A 27 -12.12 25.53 -24.61
C ILE A 27 -11.09 26.21 -25.53
N ASP A 28 -10.51 25.50 -26.47
CA ASP A 28 -9.55 26.06 -27.42
C ASP A 28 -10.19 27.03 -28.44
N GLN A 29 -11.50 26.96 -28.66
CA GLN A 29 -12.23 27.81 -29.59
C GLN A 29 -12.74 29.13 -28.98
N TYR A 30 -12.79 29.27 -27.63
CA TYR A 30 -13.26 30.51 -27.03
C TYR A 30 -12.30 31.67 -27.27
N GLU A 31 -12.77 32.74 -27.89
CA GLU A 31 -11.99 33.97 -28.14
C GLU A 31 -12.20 35.04 -27.06
N ASP A 32 -13.27 34.92 -26.28
CA ASP A 32 -13.61 35.80 -25.20
C ASP A 32 -13.13 35.23 -23.85
N LEU A 33 -12.33 36.00 -23.12
CA LEU A 33 -11.73 35.56 -21.87
C LEU A 33 -12.76 35.32 -20.77
N GLU A 34 -13.78 36.17 -20.65
CA GLU A 34 -14.80 36.07 -19.64
C GLU A 34 -15.62 34.81 -19.82
N LYS A 35 -16.09 34.59 -21.06
CA LYS A 35 -16.83 33.37 -21.41
C LYS A 35 -16.00 32.11 -21.27
N LEU A 36 -14.70 32.18 -21.56
CA LEU A 36 -13.79 31.05 -21.35
C LEU A 36 -13.69 30.69 -19.87
N ILE A 37 -13.49 31.69 -19.00
CA ILE A 37 -13.40 31.48 -17.55
C ILE A 37 -14.69 30.87 -17.03
N ASP A 38 -15.85 31.41 -17.41
CA ASP A 38 -17.15 30.89 -17.01
C ASP A 38 -17.36 29.44 -17.46
N TYR A 39 -17.01 29.15 -18.73
CA TYR A 39 -17.14 27.81 -19.28
C TYR A 39 -16.24 26.79 -18.56
N VAL A 40 -14.98 27.16 -18.32
CA VAL A 40 -14.04 26.32 -17.56
C VAL A 40 -14.56 26.10 -16.13
N THR A 41 -14.95 27.17 -15.42
CA THR A 41 -15.44 27.09 -14.04
C THR A 41 -16.65 26.17 -13.91
N ASN A 42 -17.60 26.29 -14.84
CA ASN A 42 -18.82 25.46 -14.82
C ASN A 42 -18.51 23.96 -15.01
N ASN A 43 -17.52 23.65 -15.86
CA ASN A 43 -17.15 22.27 -16.19
C ASN A 43 -16.10 21.63 -15.25
N LEU A 44 -15.54 22.40 -14.30
CA LEU A 44 -14.63 21.83 -13.31
C LEU A 44 -15.40 21.04 -12.25
N PRO A 45 -14.99 19.79 -11.94
CA PRO A 45 -15.58 18.97 -10.88
C PRO A 45 -14.99 19.36 -9.50
N VAL A 46 -15.12 20.62 -9.14
CA VAL A 46 -14.67 21.17 -7.86
C VAL A 46 -15.86 21.56 -6.99
N SER A 47 -15.63 21.81 -5.71
CA SER A 47 -16.69 22.22 -4.79
C SER A 47 -17.31 23.56 -5.17
N TYR A 48 -18.53 23.79 -4.69
CA TYR A 48 -19.26 25.03 -4.97
C TYR A 48 -18.50 26.26 -4.47
N GLU A 49 -17.88 26.18 -3.30
CA GLU A 49 -17.10 27.26 -2.68
C GLU A 49 -15.96 27.74 -3.58
N LEU A 50 -15.26 26.81 -4.24
CA LEU A 50 -14.17 27.14 -5.17
C LEU A 50 -14.70 27.80 -6.45
N LYS A 51 -15.86 27.36 -6.95
CA LYS A 51 -16.50 28.03 -8.07
C LYS A 51 -16.95 29.44 -7.70
N GLN A 52 -17.48 29.61 -6.51
CA GLN A 52 -17.94 30.88 -5.98
C GLN A 52 -16.79 31.90 -5.89
N GLN A 53 -15.61 31.49 -5.47
CA GLN A 53 -14.42 32.36 -5.46
C GLN A 53 -14.09 32.96 -6.83
N VAL A 54 -14.28 32.20 -7.92
CA VAL A 54 -14.06 32.72 -9.29
C VAL A 54 -15.13 33.71 -9.66
N LEU A 55 -16.40 33.53 -9.21
CA LEU A 55 -17.52 34.39 -9.53
C LEU A 55 -17.53 35.70 -8.70
N GLU A 56 -16.98 35.64 -7.49
CA GLU A 56 -16.93 36.83 -6.58
C GLU A 56 -15.80 37.79 -6.94
N ALA A 57 -14.83 37.38 -7.76
CA ALA A 57 -13.81 38.30 -8.23
C ALA A 57 -14.41 39.36 -9.16
N GLU A 58 -14.26 40.63 -8.78
CA GLU A 58 -14.93 41.76 -9.44
C GLU A 58 -14.29 42.09 -10.79
N ASP A 59 -12.96 41.97 -10.91
CA ASP A 59 -12.21 42.32 -12.13
C ASP A 59 -11.82 41.05 -12.92
N ILE A 60 -11.79 41.17 -14.22
CA ILE A 60 -11.38 40.09 -15.15
C ILE A 60 -9.95 39.61 -14.91
N ASN A 61 -9.04 40.51 -14.45
CA ASN A 61 -7.68 40.11 -14.07
C ASN A 61 -7.70 39.24 -12.82
N ASP A 62 -8.50 39.59 -11.82
CA ASP A 62 -8.65 38.82 -10.59
C ASP A 62 -9.29 37.45 -10.89
N ARG A 63 -10.34 37.44 -11.69
CA ARG A 63 -10.98 36.18 -12.17
C ARG A 63 -9.97 35.27 -12.89
N TYR A 64 -9.12 35.85 -13.74
CA TYR A 64 -8.05 35.13 -14.41
C TYR A 64 -7.05 34.54 -13.41
N GLN A 65 -6.59 35.31 -12.42
CA GLN A 65 -5.64 34.84 -11.41
C GLN A 65 -6.26 33.70 -10.57
N VAL A 66 -7.50 33.85 -10.15
CA VAL A 66 -8.20 32.87 -9.34
C VAL A 66 -8.39 31.55 -10.11
N ILE A 67 -8.86 31.59 -11.36
CA ILE A 67 -9.09 30.36 -12.14
C ILE A 67 -7.77 29.64 -12.48
N VAL A 68 -6.70 30.37 -12.83
CA VAL A 68 -5.40 29.76 -13.12
C VAL A 68 -4.81 29.14 -11.85
N SER A 69 -4.86 29.84 -10.71
CA SER A 69 -4.41 29.31 -9.43
C SER A 69 -5.21 28.07 -9.01
N LEU A 70 -6.54 28.10 -9.20
CA LEU A 70 -7.40 26.95 -8.94
C LEU A 70 -7.01 25.73 -9.80
N LEU A 71 -6.85 25.93 -11.11
CA LEU A 71 -6.46 24.84 -12.01
C LEU A 71 -5.11 24.25 -11.62
N LEU A 72 -4.10 25.08 -11.31
CA LEU A 72 -2.78 24.62 -10.93
C LEU A 72 -2.79 23.88 -9.58
N SER A 73 -3.53 24.39 -8.59
CA SER A 73 -3.69 23.69 -7.31
C SER A 73 -4.37 22.33 -7.47
N GLN A 74 -5.38 22.24 -8.34
CA GLN A 74 -6.01 20.95 -8.65
C GLN A 74 -5.03 19.97 -9.34
N VAL A 75 -4.15 20.45 -10.21
CA VAL A 75 -3.09 19.63 -10.82
C VAL A 75 -2.19 19.02 -9.75
N GLU A 76 -1.75 19.81 -8.77
CA GLU A 76 -0.91 19.32 -7.67
C GLU A 76 -1.63 18.27 -6.82
N VAL A 77 -2.85 18.56 -6.38
CA VAL A 77 -3.66 17.65 -5.56
C VAL A 77 -3.88 16.31 -6.26
N ILE A 78 -4.26 16.35 -7.54
CA ILE A 78 -4.54 15.13 -8.33
C ILE A 78 -3.23 14.36 -8.60
N SER A 79 -2.12 15.05 -8.86
CA SER A 79 -0.82 14.42 -9.06
C SER A 79 -0.37 13.65 -7.81
N ILE A 80 -0.45 14.28 -6.64
CA ILE A 80 -0.15 13.62 -5.34
C ILE A 80 -1.06 12.41 -5.11
N LYS A 81 -2.36 12.56 -5.37
CA LYS A 81 -3.32 11.45 -5.25
C LYS A 81 -2.96 10.29 -6.17
N ASN A 82 -2.62 10.57 -7.43
CA ASN A 82 -2.25 9.55 -8.42
C ASN A 82 -0.95 8.82 -8.02
N GLU A 83 0.04 9.55 -7.51
CA GLU A 83 1.28 8.94 -6.99
C GLU A 83 0.99 8.04 -5.79
N LEU A 84 0.19 8.52 -4.85
CA LEU A 84 -0.19 7.74 -3.68
C LEU A 84 -0.92 6.45 -4.08
N GLN A 85 -1.88 6.55 -5.01
CA GLN A 85 -2.59 5.38 -5.53
C GLN A 85 -1.66 4.37 -6.19
N LYS A 86 -0.68 4.84 -6.99
CA LYS A 86 0.34 3.96 -7.59
C LYS A 86 1.16 3.24 -6.52
N LYS A 87 1.64 3.97 -5.49
CA LYS A 87 2.41 3.38 -4.38
C LYS A 87 1.59 2.35 -3.60
N VAL A 88 0.32 2.66 -3.32
CA VAL A 88 -0.59 1.72 -2.64
C VAL A 88 -0.80 0.47 -3.48
N LYS A 89 -1.09 0.62 -4.78
CA LYS A 89 -1.28 -0.51 -5.68
C LYS A 89 -0.07 -1.45 -5.70
N VAL A 90 1.13 -0.90 -5.90
CA VAL A 90 2.38 -1.70 -5.89
C VAL A 90 2.56 -2.47 -4.58
N ARG A 91 2.23 -1.83 -3.44
CA ARG A 91 2.34 -2.48 -2.13
C ARG A 91 1.32 -3.60 -1.95
N VAL A 92 0.07 -3.37 -2.38
CA VAL A 92 -1.00 -4.38 -2.34
C VAL A 92 -0.65 -5.57 -3.24
N ASP A 93 -0.21 -5.31 -4.48
CA ASP A 93 0.17 -6.37 -5.43
C ASP A 93 1.33 -7.23 -4.87
N LYS A 94 2.31 -6.58 -4.20
CA LYS A 94 3.42 -7.30 -3.55
C LYS A 94 2.91 -8.20 -2.41
N HIS A 95 2.08 -7.69 -1.52
CA HIS A 95 1.53 -8.49 -0.42
C HIS A 95 0.66 -9.64 -0.90
N GLN A 96 -0.15 -9.41 -1.93
CA GLN A 96 -0.98 -10.45 -2.52
C GLN A 96 -0.13 -11.56 -3.14
N LYS A 97 0.96 -11.19 -3.85
CA LYS A 97 1.90 -12.16 -4.40
C LYS A 97 2.61 -12.96 -3.31
N GLU A 98 3.07 -12.32 -2.24
CA GLU A 98 3.69 -12.98 -1.09
C GLU A 98 2.71 -13.95 -0.40
N TYR A 99 1.45 -13.57 -0.26
CA TYR A 99 0.41 -14.44 0.30
C TYR A 99 0.21 -15.69 -0.56
N VAL A 100 -0.02 -15.52 -1.88
CA VAL A 100 -0.21 -16.65 -2.80
C VAL A 100 1.00 -17.60 -2.79
N LEU A 101 2.23 -17.05 -2.77
CA LEU A 101 3.44 -17.88 -2.72
C LEU A 101 3.56 -18.67 -1.40
N ARG A 102 3.12 -18.10 -0.28
CA ARG A 102 3.10 -18.81 1.02
C ARG A 102 2.08 -19.94 1.03
N GLU A 103 0.88 -19.70 0.49
CA GLU A 103 -0.15 -20.73 0.35
C GLU A 103 0.33 -21.88 -0.55
N GLN A 104 0.93 -21.56 -1.70
CA GLN A 104 1.50 -22.57 -2.59
C GLN A 104 2.61 -23.39 -1.89
N LEU A 105 3.48 -22.71 -1.11
CA LEU A 105 4.51 -23.37 -0.34
C LEU A 105 3.92 -24.32 0.72
N GLY A 106 2.84 -23.91 1.39
CA GLY A 106 2.10 -24.74 2.35
C GLY A 106 1.58 -26.02 1.69
N VAL A 107 0.86 -25.87 0.57
CA VAL A 107 0.34 -27.02 -0.19
C VAL A 107 1.46 -27.96 -0.67
N ILE A 108 2.57 -27.40 -1.17
CA ILE A 108 3.72 -28.23 -1.61
C ILE A 108 4.33 -28.99 -0.43
N ARG A 109 4.44 -28.39 0.75
CA ARG A 109 4.93 -29.05 1.96
C ARG A 109 4.00 -30.16 2.44
N GLU A 110 2.69 -29.95 2.38
CA GLU A 110 1.70 -31.00 2.66
C GLU A 110 1.82 -32.18 1.70
N GLU A 111 1.93 -31.92 0.41
CA GLU A 111 2.09 -32.95 -0.64
C GLU A 111 3.42 -33.74 -0.49
N LEU A 112 4.49 -33.08 -0.01
CA LEU A 112 5.78 -33.71 0.26
C LEU A 112 5.80 -34.47 1.61
N GLY A 113 4.73 -34.39 2.41
CA GLY A 113 4.69 -34.99 3.74
C GLY A 113 5.62 -34.32 4.75
N GLU A 114 6.02 -33.06 4.49
CA GLU A 114 6.89 -32.27 5.35
C GLU A 114 6.08 -31.66 6.50
N ASN A 115 5.76 -32.46 7.53
CA ASN A 115 5.00 -32.03 8.71
C ASN A 115 5.81 -31.20 9.71
N ALA A 116 6.89 -30.55 9.30
CA ALA A 116 7.72 -29.75 10.19
C ALA A 116 6.95 -28.60 10.89
N ASP A 117 5.91 -28.07 10.25
CA ASP A 117 5.05 -27.04 10.86
C ASP A 117 4.20 -27.62 11.99
N SER A 118 3.67 -28.84 11.85
CA SER A 118 2.89 -29.50 12.89
C SER A 118 3.74 -29.93 14.09
N GLU A 119 4.97 -30.40 13.85
CA GLU A 119 5.93 -30.75 14.91
C GLU A 119 6.40 -29.49 15.66
N ALA A 120 6.68 -28.41 14.95
CA ALA A 120 7.08 -27.13 15.58
C ALA A 120 5.95 -26.55 16.44
N ASP A 121 4.68 -26.68 16.01
CA ASP A 121 3.53 -26.24 16.79
C ASP A 121 3.33 -27.10 18.05
N GLU A 122 3.58 -28.40 17.98
CA GLU A 122 3.58 -29.27 19.15
C GLU A 122 4.70 -28.90 20.14
N TYR A 123 5.89 -28.59 19.64
CA TYR A 123 7.00 -28.14 20.49
C TYR A 123 6.73 -26.78 21.14
N GLU A 124 6.12 -25.83 20.44
CA GLU A 124 5.72 -24.54 21.03
C GLU A 124 4.69 -24.72 22.15
N LYS A 125 3.73 -25.63 21.96
CA LYS A 125 2.74 -25.94 22.98
C LYS A 125 3.40 -26.57 24.22
N LYS A 126 4.23 -27.60 24.04
CA LYS A 126 4.98 -28.22 25.13
C LYS A 126 5.86 -27.23 25.86
N LEU A 127 6.54 -26.31 25.13
CA LEU A 127 7.37 -25.27 25.72
C LEU A 127 6.55 -24.27 26.57
N SER A 128 5.32 -23.95 26.16
CA SER A 128 4.45 -23.08 26.93
C SER A 128 4.01 -23.68 28.26
N GLU A 129 3.84 -25.00 28.30
CA GLU A 129 3.44 -25.79 29.48
C GLU A 129 4.66 -26.15 30.38
N LEU A 130 5.89 -26.02 29.87
CA LEU A 130 7.10 -26.39 30.57
C LEU A 130 7.42 -25.44 31.72
N ASP A 131 7.70 -25.97 32.92
CA ASP A 131 8.15 -25.20 34.09
C ASP A 131 9.68 -25.08 34.01
N ALA A 132 10.17 -24.15 33.22
CA ALA A 132 11.60 -23.88 33.00
C ALA A 132 11.91 -22.38 33.14
N PRO A 133 13.15 -22.02 33.45
CA PRO A 133 13.58 -20.63 33.53
C PRO A 133 13.35 -19.86 32.21
N ASP A 134 13.03 -18.57 32.31
CA ASP A 134 12.69 -17.75 31.14
C ASP A 134 13.77 -17.75 30.05
N TYR A 135 15.03 -17.73 30.43
CA TYR A 135 16.13 -17.78 29.45
C TYR A 135 16.17 -19.08 28.64
N VAL A 136 15.73 -20.21 29.24
CA VAL A 136 15.62 -21.51 28.56
C VAL A 136 14.47 -21.44 27.57
N LYS A 137 13.29 -20.94 28.01
CA LYS A 137 12.12 -20.79 27.15
C LYS A 137 12.41 -19.89 25.95
N GLU A 138 13.05 -18.75 26.15
CA GLU A 138 13.42 -17.84 25.05
C GLU A 138 14.40 -18.47 24.06
N LYS A 139 15.41 -19.19 24.55
CA LYS A 139 16.39 -19.85 23.70
C LYS A 139 15.74 -20.96 22.89
N THR A 140 14.97 -21.84 23.54
CA THR A 140 14.27 -22.95 22.88
C THR A 140 13.26 -22.45 21.86
N LYS A 141 12.55 -21.35 22.13
CA LYS A 141 11.64 -20.72 21.15
C LYS A 141 12.36 -20.25 19.87
N LYS A 142 13.60 -19.78 20.01
CA LYS A 142 14.43 -19.41 18.84
C LYS A 142 14.82 -20.64 18.01
N GLU A 143 15.17 -21.74 18.67
CA GLU A 143 15.54 -22.97 18.00
C GLU A 143 14.30 -23.64 17.34
N ILE A 144 13.13 -23.65 17.97
CA ILE A 144 11.89 -24.12 17.35
C ILE A 144 11.56 -23.29 16.08
N LYS A 145 11.76 -21.97 16.14
CA LYS A 145 11.58 -21.12 14.95
C LYS A 145 12.58 -21.44 13.84
N ARG A 146 13.80 -21.78 14.21
CA ARG A 146 14.84 -22.21 13.27
C ARG A 146 14.49 -23.56 12.65
N PHE A 147 14.07 -24.54 13.46
CA PHE A 147 13.59 -25.85 13.03
C PHE A 147 12.44 -25.76 12.03
N ARG A 148 11.44 -24.88 12.28
CA ARG A 148 10.30 -24.64 11.38
C ARG A 148 10.73 -24.20 9.98
N ASN A 149 11.86 -23.50 9.86
CA ASN A 149 12.39 -23.02 8.58
C ASN A 149 13.41 -23.96 7.91
N MET A 150 13.73 -25.08 8.55
CA MET A 150 14.63 -26.10 7.99
C MET A 150 13.85 -27.09 7.12
N SER A 151 14.54 -27.70 6.15
CA SER A 151 13.98 -28.85 5.43
C SER A 151 13.93 -30.05 6.36
N SER A 152 12.76 -30.68 6.48
CA SER A 152 12.54 -31.86 7.35
C SER A 152 13.45 -33.06 7.02
N SER A 153 13.97 -33.11 5.79
CA SER A 153 14.85 -34.19 5.30
C SER A 153 16.32 -33.90 5.53
N SER A 154 16.71 -32.77 6.12
CA SER A 154 18.13 -32.45 6.35
C SER A 154 18.69 -33.15 7.59
N SER A 155 19.97 -33.52 7.57
CA SER A 155 20.65 -34.05 8.76
C SER A 155 20.69 -33.05 9.91
N GLU A 156 20.72 -31.74 9.62
CA GLU A 156 20.65 -30.67 10.60
C GLU A 156 19.30 -30.65 11.30
N SER A 157 18.19 -30.86 10.58
CA SER A 157 16.83 -30.92 11.15
C SER A 157 16.70 -32.06 12.17
N THR A 158 17.36 -33.23 11.92
CA THR A 158 17.36 -34.37 12.88
C THR A 158 18.10 -34.02 14.16
N VAL A 159 19.22 -33.29 14.06
CA VAL A 159 20.01 -32.88 15.23
C VAL A 159 19.23 -31.82 16.04
N GLU A 160 18.62 -30.87 15.35
CA GLU A 160 17.82 -29.80 15.96
C GLU A 160 16.60 -30.35 16.69
N ARG A 161 15.92 -31.34 16.08
CA ARG A 161 14.81 -32.09 16.70
C ARG A 161 15.26 -32.72 18.01
N GLY A 162 16.36 -33.48 17.99
CA GLY A 162 16.88 -34.13 19.18
C GLY A 162 17.26 -33.13 20.28
N TYR A 163 17.80 -31.99 19.94
CA TYR A 163 18.09 -30.91 20.88
C TYR A 163 16.82 -30.36 21.52
N ILE A 164 15.80 -29.99 20.73
CA ILE A 164 14.51 -29.45 21.23
C ILE A 164 13.84 -30.48 22.14
N GLU A 165 13.73 -31.74 21.71
CA GLU A 165 13.13 -32.82 22.51
C GLU A 165 13.84 -33.00 23.82
N THR A 166 15.19 -33.06 23.82
CA THR A 166 15.97 -33.14 25.05
C THR A 166 15.69 -32.01 26.00
N VAL A 167 15.64 -30.77 25.52
CA VAL A 167 15.37 -29.59 26.36
C VAL A 167 13.94 -29.65 26.95
N LEU A 168 12.96 -30.11 26.18
CA LEU A 168 11.57 -30.24 26.62
C LEU A 168 11.36 -31.35 27.66
N GLU A 169 12.19 -32.41 27.64
CA GLU A 169 12.12 -33.55 28.54
C GLU A 169 12.89 -33.35 29.85
N LEU A 170 13.82 -32.37 29.92
CA LEU A 170 14.60 -32.13 31.12
C LEU A 170 13.73 -31.65 32.30
N PRO A 171 13.94 -32.18 33.52
CA PRO A 171 13.19 -31.79 34.69
C PRO A 171 13.74 -30.49 35.32
N TRP A 172 13.41 -29.34 34.69
CA TRP A 172 13.93 -28.02 35.07
C TRP A 172 13.53 -27.56 36.48
N ASN A 173 12.49 -28.16 37.07
CA ASN A 173 11.98 -27.85 38.39
C ASN A 173 12.61 -28.66 39.53
N ARG A 174 13.53 -29.58 39.23
CA ARG A 174 14.24 -30.36 40.24
C ARG A 174 15.61 -29.70 40.52
N MET A 175 15.64 -28.88 41.56
CA MET A 175 16.94 -28.53 42.17
C MET A 175 17.46 -29.71 42.97
N SER A 176 18.72 -30.09 42.72
CA SER A 176 19.48 -31.01 43.59
C SER A 176 19.94 -30.27 44.83
#